data_91754658b30f1b21c7869aa22ed0bc96
#
_entry.id   91754658b30f1b21c7869aa22ed0bc96
#
_cell.length_a   1.000
_cell.length_b   1.000
_cell.length_c   1.000
_cell.angle_alpha   90.00
_cell.angle_beta   90.00
_cell.angle_gamma   90.00
#
_symmetry.space_group_name_H-M   'P 1'
#
loop_
_entity.id
_entity.type
_entity.pdbx_description
1 polymer ?
#
loop_
_entity_poly.entity_id
_entity_poly.type
_entity_poly.pdbx_seq_one_letter_code
_entity_poly.pdbx_strand_id
1 'polypeptide(L)'
;MKFISWNVNGLRACEGKGFSDIFKEMDADFFCLQETKMQAGQLDLQFEGYQSYWNYAEKKGYSGTAIFTKHQPLSVTYGIGIDMHDHEGRVITLEMQDFYLVTCYTPNSQDGLKRLEYRMSWEDDFRSYLQRLDQQKPVILCGDLNVAHEEIDLKNPKTNRMNAGFTDQEREKFSTLLASGFTDTFRWKYPEQITYSWWSYRFQARQKNAGWRIDYFVASNRLQPQIVDAKIHTDILGSDHCPVELELSI
;
A
#
# COMPACT_ATOMS: atom_id res chain seq x y z
N MET A 1 8.24 0.60 16.57
CA MET A 1 7.85 1.63 15.58
C MET A 1 6.47 1.34 15.02
N LYS A 2 5.70 2.39 14.73
CA LYS A 2 4.34 2.31 14.18
C LYS A 2 4.31 2.82 12.74
N PHE A 3 3.81 2.01 11.85
CA PHE A 3 3.68 2.30 10.42
C PHE A 3 2.21 2.30 10.04
N ILE A 4 1.78 3.31 9.28
CA ILE A 4 0.43 3.41 8.71
C ILE A 4 0.54 3.48 7.19
N SER A 5 -0.38 2.81 6.50
CA SER A 5 -0.54 2.92 5.05
C SER A 5 -2.01 3.15 4.72
N TRP A 6 -2.29 4.14 3.86
CA TRP A 6 -3.65 4.49 3.48
C TRP A 6 -3.75 4.96 2.02
N ASN A 7 -4.51 4.25 1.22
CA ASN A 7 -4.97 4.77 -0.07
C ASN A 7 -6.09 5.79 0.20
N VAL A 8 -5.81 7.06 -0.06
CA VAL A 8 -6.72 8.18 0.24
C VAL A 8 -7.67 8.53 -0.91
N ASN A 9 -7.51 7.87 -2.05
CA ASN A 9 -8.35 8.08 -3.26
C ASN A 9 -8.55 9.56 -3.61
N GLY A 10 -7.46 10.34 -3.53
CA GLY A 10 -7.44 11.79 -3.70
C GLY A 10 -7.34 12.54 -2.38
N LEU A 11 -6.11 12.97 -2.05
CA LEU A 11 -5.78 13.55 -0.74
C LEU A 11 -6.59 14.82 -0.45
N ARG A 12 -6.83 15.69 -1.43
CA ARG A 12 -7.65 16.90 -1.23
C ARG A 12 -9.08 16.58 -0.81
N ALA A 13 -9.67 15.53 -1.38
CA ALA A 13 -11.01 15.09 -1.01
C ALA A 13 -11.02 14.42 0.38
N CYS A 14 -9.98 13.67 0.71
CA CYS A 14 -9.81 13.04 2.02
C CYS A 14 -9.56 14.08 3.11
N GLU A 15 -8.78 15.14 2.82
CA GLU A 15 -8.56 16.26 3.73
C GLU A 15 -9.87 16.95 4.11
N GLY A 16 -10.75 17.19 3.14
CA GLY A 16 -12.09 17.71 3.40
C GLY A 16 -12.99 16.80 4.26
N LYS A 17 -12.54 15.58 4.54
CA LYS A 17 -13.23 14.60 5.41
C LYS A 17 -12.46 14.28 6.69
N GLY A 18 -11.45 15.09 7.05
CA GLY A 18 -10.74 15.02 8.32
C GLY A 18 -9.44 14.24 8.30
N PHE A 19 -8.77 14.12 7.14
CA PHE A 19 -7.47 13.42 7.06
C PHE A 19 -6.44 13.93 8.08
N SER A 20 -6.30 15.26 8.22
CA SER A 20 -5.33 15.86 9.14
C SER A 20 -5.57 15.49 10.61
N ASP A 21 -6.84 15.36 11.02
CA ASP A 21 -7.17 14.97 12.40
C ASP A 21 -6.86 13.47 12.62
N ILE A 22 -7.24 12.63 11.66
CA ILE A 22 -6.92 11.19 11.68
C ILE A 22 -5.40 10.98 11.70
N PHE A 23 -4.66 11.71 10.87
CA PHE A 23 -3.20 11.63 10.82
C PHE A 23 -2.57 11.92 12.19
N LYS A 24 -3.02 12.98 12.87
CA LYS A 24 -2.53 13.38 14.21
C LYS A 24 -2.91 12.35 15.28
N GLU A 25 -4.13 11.83 15.24
CA GLU A 25 -4.62 10.83 16.19
C GLU A 25 -3.84 9.52 16.07
N MET A 26 -3.54 9.10 14.85
CA MET A 26 -2.78 7.86 14.61
C MET A 26 -1.32 7.98 15.06
N ASP A 27 -0.74 9.17 15.06
CA ASP A 27 0.61 9.49 15.59
C ASP A 27 1.69 8.46 15.22
N ALA A 28 1.78 8.10 13.94
CA ALA A 28 2.67 7.07 13.44
C ALA A 28 4.12 7.57 13.28
N ASP A 29 5.10 6.68 13.37
CA ASP A 29 6.49 6.97 12.99
C ASP A 29 6.62 7.19 11.48
N PHE A 30 5.86 6.40 10.71
CA PHE A 30 5.78 6.48 9.25
C PHE A 30 4.32 6.41 8.81
N PHE A 31 3.89 7.37 8.00
CA PHE A 31 2.55 7.42 7.42
C PHE A 31 2.65 7.47 5.89
N CYS A 32 2.26 6.40 5.23
CA CYS A 32 2.37 6.22 3.79
C CYS A 32 1.02 6.41 3.11
N LEU A 33 1.00 7.15 2.00
CA LEU A 33 -0.21 7.42 1.22
C LEU A 33 -0.10 6.86 -0.20
N GLN A 34 -1.21 6.37 -0.72
CA GLN A 34 -1.37 5.99 -2.11
C GLN A 34 -2.56 6.74 -2.71
N GLU A 35 -2.58 6.87 -4.02
CA GLU A 35 -3.57 7.64 -4.77
C GLU A 35 -3.77 9.06 -4.24
N THR A 36 -2.67 9.78 -4.00
CA THR A 36 -2.76 11.18 -3.57
C THR A 36 -3.44 12.06 -4.61
N LYS A 37 -3.33 11.70 -5.92
CA LYS A 37 -3.88 12.43 -7.07
C LYS A 37 -3.50 13.90 -7.07
N MET A 38 -2.30 14.19 -6.53
CA MET A 38 -1.78 15.54 -6.30
C MET A 38 -0.71 15.91 -7.33
N GLN A 39 -0.47 17.21 -7.41
CA GLN A 39 0.71 17.81 -8.01
C GLN A 39 1.33 18.78 -7.02
N ALA A 40 2.61 19.08 -7.18
CA ALA A 40 3.31 20.03 -6.31
C ALA A 40 2.55 21.37 -6.18
N GLY A 41 2.43 21.88 -4.95
CA GLY A 41 1.78 23.17 -4.66
C GLY A 41 0.25 23.17 -4.66
N GLN A 42 -0.42 22.03 -4.82
CA GLN A 42 -1.89 21.97 -4.79
C GLN A 42 -2.49 21.90 -3.38
N LEU A 43 -1.74 21.40 -2.42
CA LEU A 43 -2.11 21.35 -1.01
C LEU A 43 -0.83 21.41 -0.19
N ASP A 44 -0.78 22.27 0.80
CA ASP A 44 0.32 22.35 1.75
C ASP A 44 -0.09 21.65 3.04
N LEU A 45 0.43 20.45 3.24
CA LEU A 45 0.24 19.68 4.46
C LEU A 45 1.58 19.61 5.20
N GLN A 46 1.64 20.33 6.30
CA GLN A 46 2.78 20.32 7.21
C GLN A 46 2.33 19.82 8.58
N PHE A 47 2.96 18.78 9.05
CA PHE A 47 2.75 18.26 10.40
C PHE A 47 4.02 18.44 11.21
N GLU A 48 3.88 19.02 12.40
CA GLU A 48 5.01 19.27 13.29
C GLU A 48 5.74 17.95 13.62
N GLY A 49 7.06 17.97 13.48
CA GLY A 49 7.91 16.79 13.71
C GLY A 49 7.98 15.81 12.54
N TYR A 50 7.30 16.06 11.43
CA TYR A 50 7.33 15.19 10.25
C TYR A 50 8.05 15.86 9.07
N GLN A 51 8.80 15.04 8.34
CA GLN A 51 9.24 15.32 6.98
C GLN A 51 8.32 14.59 6.00
N SER A 52 8.18 15.10 4.78
CA SER A 52 7.34 14.47 3.75
C SER A 52 8.09 14.32 2.43
N TYR A 53 7.84 13.19 1.77
CA TYR A 53 8.40 12.82 0.48
C TYR A 53 7.26 12.47 -0.47
N TRP A 54 7.28 13.03 -1.68
CA TRP A 54 6.17 12.97 -2.63
C TRP A 54 6.64 12.46 -3.98
N ASN A 55 5.91 11.50 -4.54
CA ASN A 55 6.10 11.04 -5.92
C ASN A 55 4.81 11.28 -6.70
N TYR A 56 4.84 12.22 -7.61
CA TYR A 56 3.69 12.62 -8.41
C TYR A 56 3.69 11.88 -9.74
N ALA A 57 2.50 11.50 -10.23
CA ALA A 57 2.37 11.04 -11.61
C ALA A 57 2.51 12.23 -12.58
N GLU A 58 3.06 11.99 -13.76
CA GLU A 58 3.08 12.98 -14.85
C GLU A 58 1.66 13.37 -15.26
N LYS A 59 0.75 12.41 -15.29
CA LYS A 59 -0.67 12.64 -15.52
C LYS A 59 -1.33 13.27 -14.29
N LYS A 60 -1.80 14.51 -14.45
CA LYS A 60 -2.49 15.25 -13.38
C LYS A 60 -3.75 14.52 -12.89
N GLY A 61 -3.96 14.55 -11.56
CA GLY A 61 -5.14 13.96 -10.93
C GLY A 61 -5.18 12.42 -10.95
N TYR A 62 -4.03 11.79 -11.10
CA TYR A 62 -3.90 10.34 -11.22
C TYR A 62 -2.80 9.81 -10.31
N SER A 63 -2.97 8.58 -9.74
CA SER A 63 -1.96 7.90 -8.93
C SER A 63 -1.29 8.80 -7.88
N GLY A 64 0.02 8.70 -7.71
CA GLY A 64 0.80 9.47 -6.77
C GLY A 64 0.88 8.83 -5.38
N THR A 65 2.07 8.89 -4.78
CA THR A 65 2.35 8.37 -3.43
C THR A 65 3.02 9.44 -2.58
N ALA A 66 2.93 9.28 -1.26
CA ALA A 66 3.66 10.13 -0.32
C ALA A 66 4.04 9.34 0.93
N ILE A 67 5.10 9.77 1.61
CA ILE A 67 5.49 9.27 2.94
C ILE A 67 5.72 10.47 3.85
N PHE A 68 5.09 10.46 5.01
CA PHE A 68 5.41 11.34 6.13
C PHE A 68 6.17 10.53 7.18
N THR A 69 7.23 11.08 7.75
CA THR A 69 8.06 10.37 8.73
C THR A 69 8.63 11.31 9.78
N LYS A 70 8.70 10.82 11.03
CA LYS A 70 9.42 11.48 12.15
C LYS A 70 10.94 11.24 12.11
N HIS A 71 11.38 10.29 11.26
CA HIS A 71 12.76 9.85 11.19
C HIS A 71 13.45 10.33 9.92
N GLN A 72 14.71 10.75 10.02
CA GLN A 72 15.51 11.15 8.87
C GLN A 72 15.99 9.92 8.10
N PRO A 73 15.62 9.71 6.82
CA PRO A 73 16.17 8.65 6.00
C PRO A 73 17.61 8.95 5.58
N LEU A 74 18.38 7.89 5.32
CA LEU A 74 19.73 8.00 4.73
C LEU A 74 19.65 8.40 3.26
N SER A 75 18.66 7.86 2.53
CA SER A 75 18.39 8.21 1.14
C SER A 75 16.92 8.02 0.80
N VAL A 76 16.49 8.66 -0.29
CA VAL A 76 15.12 8.55 -0.83
C VAL A 76 15.22 8.22 -2.32
N THR A 77 14.49 7.19 -2.75
CA THR A 77 14.40 6.80 -4.16
C THR A 77 12.94 6.86 -4.62
N TYR A 78 12.72 7.40 -5.82
CA TYR A 78 11.43 7.48 -6.46
C TYR A 78 11.39 6.51 -7.65
N GLY A 79 10.32 5.69 -7.72
CA GLY A 79 10.21 4.64 -8.73
C GLY A 79 11.06 3.41 -8.39
N ILE A 80 11.25 2.53 -9.38
CA ILE A 80 12.03 1.29 -9.27
C ILE A 80 13.28 1.27 -10.19
N GLY A 81 13.54 2.39 -10.88
CA GLY A 81 14.65 2.56 -11.81
C GLY A 81 14.40 1.96 -13.19
N ILE A 82 13.13 1.78 -13.57
CA ILE A 82 12.71 1.29 -14.89
C ILE A 82 11.77 2.33 -15.50
N ASP A 83 12.24 3.00 -16.55
CA ASP A 83 11.57 4.15 -17.16
C ASP A 83 10.08 3.91 -17.43
N MET A 84 9.72 2.79 -18.06
CA MET A 84 8.31 2.47 -18.37
C MET A 84 7.41 2.34 -17.14
N HIS A 85 7.94 2.25 -15.93
CA HIS A 85 7.21 2.08 -14.67
C HIS A 85 7.19 3.34 -13.80
N ASP A 86 8.09 4.29 -14.05
CA ASP A 86 8.37 5.37 -13.10
C ASP A 86 7.62 6.68 -13.38
N HIS A 87 6.74 6.73 -14.43
CA HIS A 87 5.97 7.93 -14.79
C HIS A 87 4.67 8.14 -14.03
N GLU A 88 4.22 7.11 -13.28
CA GLU A 88 2.91 7.15 -12.62
C GLU A 88 2.99 7.44 -11.10
N GLY A 89 4.18 7.78 -10.56
CA GLY A 89 4.34 8.17 -9.15
C GLY A 89 3.95 7.08 -8.15
N ARG A 90 4.27 5.81 -8.44
CA ARG A 90 3.74 4.64 -7.73
C ARG A 90 4.57 4.17 -6.55
N VAL A 91 5.87 4.45 -6.52
CA VAL A 91 6.79 3.89 -5.53
C VAL A 91 7.67 4.98 -4.93
N ILE A 92 7.79 4.99 -3.60
CA ILE A 92 8.81 5.72 -2.85
C ILE A 92 9.51 4.72 -1.95
N THR A 93 10.83 4.74 -1.95
CA THR A 93 11.66 3.96 -1.04
C THR A 93 12.45 4.90 -0.14
N LEU A 94 12.30 4.75 1.17
CA LEU A 94 13.17 5.36 2.18
C LEU A 94 14.20 4.33 2.63
N GLU A 95 15.48 4.68 2.53
CA GLU A 95 16.53 3.92 3.17
C GLU A 95 16.71 4.41 4.61
N MET A 96 16.41 3.55 5.58
CA MET A 96 16.66 3.79 6.98
C MET A 96 17.96 3.11 7.41
N GLN A 97 18.41 3.33 8.65
CA GLN A 97 19.64 2.72 9.17
C GLN A 97 19.58 1.18 9.07
N ASP A 98 18.46 0.58 9.48
CA ASP A 98 18.34 -0.87 9.67
C ASP A 98 17.36 -1.56 8.71
N PHE A 99 16.61 -0.80 7.90
CA PHE A 99 15.62 -1.34 6.96
C PHE A 99 15.36 -0.38 5.79
N TYR A 100 14.70 -0.89 4.75
CA TYR A 100 14.05 -0.08 3.73
C TYR A 100 12.55 -0.03 3.98
N LEU A 101 11.94 1.16 3.90
CA LEU A 101 10.49 1.34 3.81
C LEU A 101 10.12 1.65 2.38
N VAL A 102 9.26 0.82 1.79
CA VAL A 102 8.75 0.99 0.42
C VAL A 102 7.25 1.19 0.49
N THR A 103 6.75 2.34 0.03
CA THR A 103 5.32 2.49 -0.24
C THR A 103 5.04 2.26 -1.72
N CYS A 104 3.95 1.56 -2.01
CA CYS A 104 3.58 1.21 -3.37
C CYS A 104 2.09 1.38 -3.64
N TYR A 105 1.76 1.92 -4.82
CA TYR A 105 0.44 1.83 -5.43
C TYR A 105 0.55 0.99 -6.69
N THR A 106 0.25 -0.30 -6.57
CA THR A 106 0.36 -1.26 -7.68
C THR A 106 -0.61 -0.90 -8.82
N PRO A 107 -0.19 -0.99 -10.09
CA PRO A 107 -1.09 -0.76 -11.22
C PRO A 107 -2.33 -1.67 -11.15
N ASN A 108 -3.51 -1.10 -11.29
CA ASN A 108 -4.76 -1.85 -11.42
C ASN A 108 -4.89 -2.42 -12.83
N SER A 109 -5.35 -3.68 -12.96
CA SER A 109 -5.56 -4.34 -14.27
C SER A 109 -6.72 -3.75 -15.06
N GLN A 110 -7.58 -2.93 -14.43
CA GLN A 110 -8.75 -2.23 -14.98
C GLN A 110 -9.90 -3.16 -15.45
N ASP A 111 -11.05 -2.56 -15.70
CA ASP A 111 -12.21 -3.26 -16.23
C ASP A 111 -11.87 -3.95 -17.57
N GLY A 112 -12.27 -5.21 -17.69
CA GLY A 112 -11.96 -6.04 -18.86
C GLY A 112 -10.47 -6.42 -18.95
N LEU A 113 -9.71 -6.27 -17.85
CA LEU A 113 -8.32 -6.68 -17.73
C LEU A 113 -7.37 -6.02 -18.77
N LYS A 114 -7.69 -4.80 -19.20
CA LYS A 114 -6.98 -4.07 -20.27
C LYS A 114 -5.50 -3.83 -19.98
N ARG A 115 -5.11 -3.79 -18.70
CA ARG A 115 -3.73 -3.58 -18.26
C ARG A 115 -3.12 -4.82 -17.60
N LEU A 116 -3.75 -6.00 -17.71
CA LEU A 116 -3.25 -7.21 -17.03
C LEU A 116 -1.83 -7.58 -17.47
N GLU A 117 -1.53 -7.57 -18.78
CA GLU A 117 -0.18 -7.87 -19.29
C GLU A 117 0.86 -6.91 -18.72
N TYR A 118 0.59 -5.61 -18.75
CA TYR A 118 1.46 -4.60 -18.16
C TYR A 118 1.66 -4.86 -16.66
N ARG A 119 0.58 -5.14 -15.95
CA ARG A 119 0.63 -5.45 -14.52
C ARG A 119 1.50 -6.67 -14.23
N MET A 120 1.42 -7.72 -15.03
CA MET A 120 2.23 -8.93 -14.84
C MET A 120 3.73 -8.64 -15.00
N SER A 121 4.11 -7.84 -15.98
CA SER A 121 5.49 -7.36 -16.16
C SER A 121 5.93 -6.48 -14.98
N TRP A 122 5.09 -5.54 -14.59
CA TRP A 122 5.35 -4.65 -13.45
C TRP A 122 5.60 -5.42 -12.15
N GLU A 123 4.80 -6.46 -11.87
CA GLU A 123 4.94 -7.30 -10.66
C GLU A 123 6.29 -8.06 -10.64
N ASP A 124 6.76 -8.57 -11.77
CA ASP A 124 8.05 -9.25 -11.85
C ASP A 124 9.22 -8.30 -11.61
N ASP A 125 9.16 -7.11 -12.21
CA ASP A 125 10.18 -6.07 -12.06
C ASP A 125 10.18 -5.51 -10.63
N PHE A 126 9.01 -5.28 -10.06
CA PHE A 126 8.87 -4.81 -8.68
C PHE A 126 9.35 -5.83 -7.65
N ARG A 127 9.02 -7.12 -7.82
CA ARG A 127 9.55 -8.20 -6.99
C ARG A 127 11.08 -8.25 -7.06
N SER A 128 11.64 -8.15 -8.27
CA SER A 128 13.10 -8.12 -8.46
C SER A 128 13.73 -6.90 -7.77
N TYR A 129 13.07 -5.75 -7.79
CA TYR A 129 13.49 -4.56 -7.07
C TYR A 129 13.51 -4.80 -5.56
N LEU A 130 12.44 -5.34 -4.98
CA LEU A 130 12.36 -5.64 -3.54
C LEU A 130 13.41 -6.66 -3.10
N GLN A 131 13.67 -7.69 -3.91
CA GLN A 131 14.71 -8.69 -3.62
C GLN A 131 16.11 -8.07 -3.59
N ARG A 132 16.43 -7.13 -4.50
CA ARG A 132 17.71 -6.40 -4.46
C ARG A 132 17.87 -5.57 -3.19
N LEU A 133 16.81 -4.91 -2.74
CA LEU A 133 16.83 -4.18 -1.47
C LEU A 133 17.04 -5.14 -0.29
N ASP A 134 16.28 -6.25 -0.28
CA ASP A 134 16.33 -7.24 0.80
C ASP A 134 17.70 -7.91 0.96
N GLN A 135 18.50 -8.00 -0.10
CA GLN A 135 19.90 -8.47 -0.01
C GLN A 135 20.79 -7.54 0.83
N GLN A 136 20.41 -6.28 0.99
CA GLN A 136 21.19 -5.28 1.73
C GLN A 136 20.64 -5.09 3.15
N LYS A 137 19.36 -4.78 3.27
CA LYS A 137 18.65 -4.55 4.54
C LYS A 137 17.24 -5.13 4.44
N PRO A 138 16.62 -5.49 5.58
CA PRO A 138 15.21 -5.90 5.59
C PRO A 138 14.32 -4.86 4.92
N VAL A 139 13.28 -5.32 4.23
CA VAL A 139 12.29 -4.47 3.55
C VAL A 139 10.97 -4.53 4.29
N ILE A 140 10.36 -3.37 4.48
CA ILE A 140 8.97 -3.19 4.89
C ILE A 140 8.27 -2.55 3.69
N LEU A 141 7.44 -3.33 2.99
CA LEU A 141 6.59 -2.87 1.90
C LEU A 141 5.20 -2.58 2.45
N CYS A 142 4.61 -1.46 2.06
CA CYS A 142 3.21 -1.17 2.32
C CYS A 142 2.51 -0.55 1.11
N GLY A 143 1.20 -0.63 1.11
CA GLY A 143 0.37 0.09 0.15
C GLY A 143 -0.82 -0.70 -0.37
N ASP A 144 -1.48 -0.09 -1.34
CA ASP A 144 -2.53 -0.72 -2.12
C ASP A 144 -1.88 -1.58 -3.22
N LEU A 145 -1.89 -2.88 -3.00
CA LEU A 145 -1.31 -3.84 -3.95
C LEU A 145 -2.31 -4.32 -4.99
N ASN A 146 -3.54 -3.77 -4.98
CA ASN A 146 -4.59 -4.04 -5.97
C ASN A 146 -4.82 -5.54 -6.23
N VAL A 147 -4.70 -6.37 -5.19
CA VAL A 147 -4.97 -7.80 -5.24
C VAL A 147 -5.51 -8.31 -3.90
N ALA A 148 -6.61 -9.05 -3.92
CA ALA A 148 -7.00 -9.92 -2.82
C ALA A 148 -6.30 -11.26 -3.02
N HIS A 149 -5.46 -11.69 -2.08
CA HIS A 149 -4.60 -12.87 -2.27
C HIS A 149 -5.39 -14.16 -2.25
N GLU A 150 -6.13 -14.40 -1.16
CA GLU A 150 -6.86 -15.64 -0.94
C GLU A 150 -8.38 -15.41 -0.97
N GLU A 151 -9.16 -16.48 -1.04
CA GLU A 151 -10.63 -16.39 -1.03
C GLU A 151 -11.19 -15.73 0.24
N ILE A 152 -10.47 -15.84 1.36
CA ILE A 152 -10.81 -15.17 2.62
C ILE A 152 -10.66 -13.64 2.54
N ASP A 153 -9.89 -13.13 1.56
CA ASP A 153 -9.56 -11.71 1.43
C ASP A 153 -10.60 -10.89 0.67
N LEU A 154 -11.70 -11.53 0.22
CA LEU A 154 -12.83 -10.80 -0.38
C LEU A 154 -14.17 -11.49 -0.11
N LYS A 155 -15.25 -10.70 -0.13
CA LYS A 155 -16.60 -11.18 0.24
C LYS A 155 -17.18 -12.20 -0.74
N ASN A 156 -16.94 -12.07 -2.04
CA ASN A 156 -17.57 -12.87 -3.07
C ASN A 156 -16.54 -13.47 -4.05
N PRO A 157 -15.68 -14.41 -3.62
CA PRO A 157 -14.57 -14.91 -4.44
C PRO A 157 -15.02 -15.55 -5.75
N LYS A 158 -16.07 -16.36 -5.71
CA LYS A 158 -16.54 -17.12 -6.89
C LYS A 158 -16.96 -16.22 -8.06
N THR A 159 -17.59 -15.09 -7.78
CA THR A 159 -18.09 -14.16 -8.81
C THR A 159 -17.02 -13.16 -9.27
N ASN A 160 -15.90 -13.07 -8.56
CA ASN A 160 -14.84 -12.10 -8.83
C ASN A 160 -13.56 -12.70 -9.44
N ARG A 161 -13.50 -14.01 -9.68
CA ARG A 161 -12.29 -14.72 -10.11
C ARG A 161 -11.70 -14.19 -11.44
N MET A 162 -12.50 -13.56 -12.28
CA MET A 162 -12.05 -12.96 -13.54
C MET A 162 -12.06 -11.43 -13.50
N ASN A 163 -12.20 -10.83 -12.33
CA ASN A 163 -12.15 -9.38 -12.16
C ASN A 163 -10.76 -8.91 -11.76
N ALA A 164 -10.42 -7.67 -12.15
CA ALA A 164 -9.20 -7.01 -11.73
C ALA A 164 -9.07 -7.05 -10.20
N GLY A 165 -7.89 -7.44 -9.72
CA GLY A 165 -7.58 -7.61 -8.29
C GLY A 165 -7.88 -9.01 -7.74
N PHE A 166 -8.46 -9.94 -8.54
CA PHE A 166 -8.68 -11.32 -8.10
C PHE A 166 -8.54 -12.36 -9.23
N THR A 167 -7.82 -12.02 -10.29
CA THR A 167 -7.44 -13.02 -11.32
C THR A 167 -6.43 -14.01 -10.76
N ASP A 168 -6.41 -15.22 -11.30
CA ASP A 168 -5.45 -16.24 -10.90
C ASP A 168 -3.99 -15.73 -11.10
N GLN A 169 -3.75 -14.97 -12.18
CA GLN A 169 -2.44 -14.38 -12.49
C GLN A 169 -1.99 -13.35 -11.42
N GLU A 170 -2.87 -12.43 -11.01
CA GLU A 170 -2.55 -11.44 -9.98
C GLU A 170 -2.26 -12.10 -8.64
N ARG A 171 -3.07 -13.09 -8.26
CA ARG A 171 -2.90 -13.87 -7.03
C ARG A 171 -1.60 -14.68 -7.04
N GLU A 172 -1.26 -15.30 -8.18
CA GLU A 172 -0.01 -16.05 -8.35
C GLU A 172 1.22 -15.14 -8.23
N LYS A 173 1.19 -13.93 -8.78
CA LYS A 173 2.27 -12.94 -8.61
C LYS A 173 2.46 -12.57 -7.14
N PHE A 174 1.39 -12.37 -6.40
CA PHE A 174 1.49 -12.10 -4.96
C PHE A 174 2.02 -13.32 -4.19
N SER A 175 1.56 -14.53 -4.50
CA SER A 175 2.12 -15.77 -3.93
C SER A 175 3.62 -15.90 -4.21
N THR A 176 4.05 -15.57 -5.43
CA THR A 176 5.46 -15.58 -5.83
C THR A 176 6.28 -14.53 -5.08
N LEU A 177 5.70 -13.34 -4.84
CA LEU A 177 6.33 -12.32 -3.98
C LEU A 177 6.57 -12.87 -2.58
N LEU A 178 5.55 -13.43 -1.94
CA LEU A 178 5.69 -14.01 -0.59
C LEU A 178 6.72 -15.16 -0.56
N ALA A 179 6.66 -16.05 -1.54
CA ALA A 179 7.62 -17.18 -1.66
C ALA A 179 9.07 -16.71 -1.87
N SER A 180 9.28 -15.48 -2.31
CA SER A 180 10.61 -14.90 -2.54
C SER A 180 11.29 -14.32 -1.29
N GLY A 181 10.77 -14.58 -0.10
CA GLY A 181 11.38 -14.18 1.18
C GLY A 181 10.57 -13.14 1.96
N PHE A 182 9.29 -12.99 1.68
CA PHE A 182 8.42 -12.00 2.28
C PHE A 182 7.20 -12.61 2.97
N THR A 183 6.64 -11.87 3.91
CA THR A 183 5.49 -12.25 4.75
C THR A 183 4.39 -11.20 4.65
N ASP A 184 3.15 -11.61 4.36
CA ASP A 184 1.94 -10.83 4.62
C ASP A 184 1.73 -10.75 6.13
N THR A 185 2.02 -9.60 6.72
CA THR A 185 2.09 -9.43 8.19
C THR A 185 0.74 -9.63 8.87
N PHE A 186 -0.35 -9.18 8.23
CA PHE A 186 -1.69 -9.37 8.77
C PHE A 186 -2.10 -10.84 8.73
N ARG A 187 -1.92 -11.53 7.60
CA ARG A 187 -2.31 -12.94 7.46
C ARG A 187 -1.43 -13.86 8.30
N TRP A 188 -0.16 -13.51 8.49
CA TRP A 188 0.74 -14.22 9.41
C TRP A 188 0.27 -14.10 10.86
N LYS A 189 -0.17 -12.90 11.30
CA LYS A 189 -0.64 -12.67 12.67
C LYS A 189 -2.04 -13.21 12.91
N TYR A 190 -2.92 -13.10 11.91
CA TYR A 190 -4.34 -13.42 11.97
C TYR A 190 -4.76 -14.32 10.79
N PRO A 191 -4.36 -15.62 10.80
CA PRO A 191 -4.50 -16.50 9.63
C PRO A 191 -5.94 -16.73 9.18
N GLU A 192 -6.91 -16.64 10.09
CA GLU A 192 -8.33 -16.94 9.80
C GLU A 192 -9.25 -15.72 9.92
N GLN A 193 -8.69 -14.54 10.25
CA GLN A 193 -9.52 -13.34 10.43
C GLN A 193 -10.00 -12.77 9.10
N ILE A 194 -11.30 -12.62 8.95
CA ILE A 194 -11.93 -11.97 7.79
C ILE A 194 -12.06 -10.48 8.08
N THR A 195 -11.24 -9.68 7.43
CA THR A 195 -11.28 -8.22 7.53
C THR A 195 -10.86 -7.63 6.19
N TYR A 196 -11.55 -6.60 5.75
CA TYR A 196 -11.33 -5.96 4.46
C TYR A 196 -10.77 -4.55 4.65
N SER A 197 -10.06 -4.04 3.64
CA SER A 197 -9.47 -2.70 3.64
C SER A 197 -10.11 -1.75 2.62
N TRP A 198 -10.85 -2.30 1.66
CA TRP A 198 -11.49 -1.55 0.59
C TRP A 198 -12.92 -1.98 0.34
N TRP A 199 -13.82 -1.01 0.02
CA TRP A 199 -15.23 -1.22 -0.34
C TRP A 199 -15.63 -0.27 -1.46
N SER A 200 -16.17 -0.80 -2.55
CA SER A 200 -16.71 0.04 -3.60
C SER A 200 -17.72 1.06 -3.06
N TYR A 201 -17.70 2.30 -3.58
CA TYR A 201 -18.74 3.28 -3.28
C TYR A 201 -20.13 2.87 -3.80
N ARG A 202 -20.20 1.87 -4.70
CA ARG A 202 -21.45 1.40 -5.28
C ARG A 202 -22.15 0.42 -4.35
N PHE A 203 -23.48 0.38 -4.44
CA PHE A 203 -24.35 -0.63 -3.80
C PHE A 203 -24.25 -0.70 -2.27
N GLN A 204 -23.82 0.37 -1.61
CA GLN A 204 -23.62 0.41 -0.16
C GLN A 204 -22.67 -0.71 0.33
N ALA A 205 -21.61 -0.99 -0.43
CA ALA A 205 -20.73 -2.13 -0.20
C ALA A 205 -20.11 -2.10 1.22
N ARG A 206 -19.70 -0.92 1.73
CA ARG A 206 -19.11 -0.80 3.07
C ARG A 206 -20.12 -1.13 4.16
N GLN A 207 -21.36 -0.67 4.06
CA GLN A 207 -22.44 -0.97 5.03
C GLN A 207 -22.79 -2.47 5.06
N LYS A 208 -22.72 -3.15 3.90
CA LYS A 208 -22.96 -4.59 3.76
C LYS A 208 -21.70 -5.43 4.03
N ASN A 209 -20.59 -4.79 4.34
CA ASN A 209 -19.26 -5.40 4.45
C ASN A 209 -18.92 -6.29 3.23
N ALA A 210 -19.28 -5.84 2.01
CA ALA A 210 -18.90 -6.48 0.76
C ALA A 210 -17.57 -5.90 0.28
N GLY A 211 -16.51 -6.20 1.02
CA GLY A 211 -15.19 -5.60 0.85
C GLY A 211 -14.14 -6.58 0.33
N TRP A 212 -12.94 -6.04 0.13
CA TRP A 212 -11.73 -6.71 -0.29
C TRP A 212 -10.56 -6.26 0.60
N ARG A 213 -9.64 -7.15 0.93
CA ARG A 213 -8.36 -6.80 1.55
C ARG A 213 -7.33 -6.70 0.42
N ILE A 214 -6.99 -5.48 0.05
CA ILE A 214 -6.04 -5.16 -1.03
C ILE A 214 -4.93 -4.22 -0.60
N ASP A 215 -5.00 -3.69 0.63
CA ASP A 215 -3.96 -2.90 1.27
C ASP A 215 -3.19 -3.78 2.25
N TYR A 216 -1.87 -3.71 2.19
CA TYR A 216 -0.99 -4.63 2.89
C TYR A 216 0.17 -3.92 3.59
N PHE A 217 0.67 -4.58 4.64
CA PHE A 217 2.07 -4.55 5.01
C PHE A 217 2.68 -5.93 4.71
N VAL A 218 3.73 -5.93 3.90
CA VAL A 218 4.53 -7.12 3.56
C VAL A 218 5.95 -6.86 4.04
N ALA A 219 6.51 -7.76 4.84
CA ALA A 219 7.83 -7.57 5.43
C ALA A 219 8.77 -8.72 5.07
N SER A 220 10.07 -8.44 4.99
CA SER A 220 11.09 -9.49 4.89
C SER A 220 10.90 -10.55 5.98
N ASN A 221 11.00 -11.84 5.66
CA ASN A 221 10.77 -12.93 6.60
C ASN A 221 11.63 -12.83 7.87
N ARG A 222 12.82 -12.22 7.79
CA ARG A 222 13.70 -11.99 8.93
C ARG A 222 13.17 -10.96 9.93
N LEU A 223 12.13 -10.18 9.57
CA LEU A 223 11.42 -9.27 10.47
C LEU A 223 10.23 -9.92 11.20
N GLN A 224 9.85 -11.17 10.87
CA GLN A 224 8.74 -11.85 11.54
C GLN A 224 8.83 -11.82 13.08
N PRO A 225 10.00 -12.08 13.71
CA PRO A 225 10.11 -12.05 15.17
C PRO A 225 9.87 -10.66 15.79
N GLN A 226 10.02 -9.60 15.00
CA GLN A 226 9.81 -8.22 15.44
C GLN A 226 8.36 -7.73 15.24
N ILE A 227 7.49 -8.51 14.57
CA ILE A 227 6.09 -8.12 14.36
C ILE A 227 5.33 -8.18 15.70
N VAL A 228 4.99 -7.01 16.21
CA VAL A 228 4.19 -6.86 17.43
C VAL A 228 2.71 -7.04 17.10
N ASP A 229 2.21 -6.27 16.12
CA ASP A 229 0.81 -6.33 15.68
C ASP A 229 0.65 -5.86 14.22
N ALA A 230 -0.49 -6.24 13.62
CA ALA A 230 -0.92 -5.78 12.30
C ALA A 230 -2.45 -5.53 12.33
N LYS A 231 -2.89 -4.31 11.99
CA LYS A 231 -4.30 -3.92 12.11
C LYS A 231 -4.87 -3.38 10.80
N ILE A 232 -6.19 -3.46 10.68
CA ILE A 232 -6.97 -2.85 9.61
C ILE A 232 -8.06 -2.01 10.28
N HIS A 233 -7.99 -0.68 10.11
CA HIS A 233 -8.83 0.29 10.82
C HIS A 233 -10.16 0.52 10.08
N THR A 234 -11.04 -0.48 10.09
CA THR A 234 -12.29 -0.50 9.31
C THR A 234 -13.29 0.60 9.69
N ASP A 235 -13.16 1.16 10.87
CA ASP A 235 -13.98 2.25 11.42
C ASP A 235 -13.56 3.63 10.93
N ILE A 236 -12.33 3.79 10.43
CA ILE A 236 -11.84 5.06 9.88
C ILE A 236 -12.42 5.28 8.49
N LEU A 237 -13.08 6.43 8.34
CA LEU A 237 -13.72 6.88 7.11
C LEU A 237 -12.86 7.95 6.43
N GLY A 238 -13.25 8.40 5.22
CA GLY A 238 -12.54 9.45 4.46
C GLY A 238 -12.22 9.02 3.03
N SER A 239 -11.94 7.74 2.84
CA SER A 239 -11.71 7.10 1.56
C SER A 239 -12.60 5.85 1.40
N ASP A 240 -12.62 5.23 0.23
CA ASP A 240 -13.16 3.89 0.00
C ASP A 240 -12.23 2.79 0.51
N HIS A 241 -10.98 3.14 0.84
CA HIS A 241 -10.09 2.33 1.66
C HIS A 241 -10.10 2.81 3.12
N CYS A 242 -9.70 1.93 4.03
CA CYS A 242 -9.34 2.31 5.39
C CYS A 242 -7.82 2.16 5.62
N PRO A 243 -7.24 2.83 6.62
CA PRO A 243 -5.84 2.67 6.96
C PRO A 243 -5.53 1.24 7.40
N VAL A 244 -4.33 0.76 7.06
CA VAL A 244 -3.72 -0.44 7.64
C VAL A 244 -2.50 -0.06 8.45
N GLU A 245 -2.20 -0.82 9.50
CA GLU A 245 -1.15 -0.54 10.48
C GLU A 245 -0.26 -1.76 10.67
N LEU A 246 1.04 -1.50 10.84
CA LEU A 246 2.04 -2.45 11.31
C LEU A 246 2.79 -1.87 12.49
N GLU A 247 2.92 -2.65 13.56
CA GLU A 247 3.79 -2.34 14.69
C GLU A 247 4.98 -3.31 14.72
N LEU A 248 6.18 -2.76 14.75
CA LEU A 248 7.43 -3.51 14.86
C LEU A 248 8.24 -3.09 16.08
N SER A 249 8.89 -4.05 16.74
CA SER A 249 9.89 -3.81 17.79
C SER A 249 11.30 -3.71 17.18
N ILE A 250 11.56 -2.61 16.46
CA ILE A 250 12.83 -2.27 15.84
C ILE A 250 13.30 -0.88 16.26
#